data_09d3c6d4c4a37b2edcf784f2749f2d36
#
_entry.id   09d3c6d4c4a37b2edcf784f2749f2d36
#
_cell.length_a   1.000
_cell.length_b   1.000
_cell.length_c   1.000
_cell.angle_alpha   90.00
_cell.angle_beta   90.00
_cell.angle_gamma   90.00
#
_symmetry.space_group_name_H-M   'P 1'
#
loop_
_entity.id
_entity.type
_entity.pdbx_description
1 polymer ?
#
loop_
_entity_poly.entity_id
_entity_poly.type
_entity_poly.pdbx_seq_one_letter_code
_entity_poly.pdbx_strand_id
1 'polypeptide(L)'
;MASETFRIAIDATVNDKTGPGVQSAQKRLSGFDKSIEHTKDQLDRLTSTGFHIDLDAVDRATATIQNVETRARSFAGKAWNFTVGIIDKATAPLQGIINLVRNPVLQAGAIFGVSVSLADTVGTYGAFEESMSNVKAISGATGEEFEKLTAKAKEEGATTKFTAKDSADAFGYMAMAGWKTEDMLNGIDGIMSLAAASNEDLATTSDIVTDALTAFGLQASDSGHFADVLAQASANANTNVGMMGESFKYVAPVAGALKYSVEDVSLALGLMANASVKGSMAGTSLKTSLANLAAPTDKMQGAMDRYGISLTKRNGEMKTLHEVLDNLRSSLGGLSETEQTAAASTIFGKEAMAGMLAIINASADDYNKLTAAVNNADGASQQMADTMLDNMNGSFTLLQSAVDGAKIALGERLSPYLREFATWITGKMPLVEDAIGDVMDRVDAKIENLHHTIAEFTASDEWANADIWGKLGIAWDKIVAEPFDEWWN
;
A
#
# COMPACT_ATOMS: atom_id res chain seq x y z
N MET A 1 4.20 50.79 20.45
CA MET A 1 5.33 50.13 19.77
C MET A 1 4.73 49.27 18.67
N ALA A 2 5.10 49.61 17.46
CA ALA A 2 4.45 49.18 16.20
C ALA A 2 4.68 47.71 15.89
N SER A 3 3.62 47.02 15.46
CA SER A 3 3.70 45.69 14.91
C SER A 3 4.23 45.78 13.47
N GLU A 4 5.37 45.18 13.20
CA GLU A 4 5.90 45.04 11.83
C GLU A 4 5.10 43.97 11.09
N THR A 5 4.40 44.41 10.06
CA THR A 5 3.72 43.55 9.10
C THR A 5 4.73 43.15 8.03
N PHE A 6 5.11 41.87 7.95
CA PHE A 6 5.93 41.33 6.86
C PHE A 6 5.09 41.28 5.58
N ARG A 7 5.42 42.11 4.59
CA ARG A 7 4.96 41.99 3.21
C ARG A 7 6.01 41.25 2.41
N ILE A 8 5.66 40.06 1.91
CA ILE A 8 6.45 39.36 0.90
C ILE A 8 5.89 39.80 -0.45
N ALA A 9 6.66 40.60 -1.19
CA ALA A 9 6.44 40.87 -2.61
C ALA A 9 7.19 39.84 -3.43
N ILE A 10 6.47 39.00 -4.17
CA ILE A 10 7.05 38.12 -5.18
C ILE A 10 6.85 38.79 -6.54
N ASP A 11 7.92 39.37 -7.08
CA ASP A 11 7.97 39.80 -8.45
C ASP A 11 8.36 38.59 -9.33
N ALA A 12 7.37 37.97 -9.97
CA ALA A 12 7.59 36.95 -10.98
C ALA A 12 7.21 37.50 -12.35
N THR A 13 8.20 37.90 -13.12
CA THR A 13 8.03 38.10 -14.55
C THR A 13 7.97 36.75 -15.25
N VAL A 14 6.75 36.26 -15.52
CA VAL A 14 6.52 35.05 -16.31
C VAL A 14 6.12 35.42 -17.71
N ASN A 15 6.90 34.92 -18.66
CA ASN A 15 6.63 35.07 -20.10
C ASN A 15 5.37 34.24 -20.47
N ASP A 16 4.33 34.93 -20.93
CA ASP A 16 2.94 34.48 -21.05
C ASP A 16 2.73 33.34 -22.06
N LYS A 17 2.46 32.13 -21.58
CA LYS A 17 1.76 31.05 -22.31
C LYS A 17 0.72 30.28 -21.46
N THR A 18 0.31 30.80 -20.29
CA THR A 18 -0.58 30.10 -19.36
C THR A 18 -1.90 30.82 -19.06
N GLY A 19 -2.45 31.57 -20.01
CA GLY A 19 -3.63 32.43 -19.87
C GLY A 19 -4.87 31.78 -19.15
N PRO A 20 -5.28 30.55 -19.39
CA PRO A 20 -6.46 29.98 -18.74
C PRO A 20 -6.28 29.60 -17.26
N GLY A 21 -5.07 29.24 -16.84
CA GLY A 21 -4.77 28.82 -15.45
C GLY A 21 -4.73 30.00 -14.47
N VAL A 22 -4.16 31.12 -14.88
CA VAL A 22 -4.06 32.33 -14.05
C VAL A 22 -5.41 32.99 -13.84
N GLN A 23 -6.29 33.02 -14.86
CA GLN A 23 -7.66 33.52 -14.72
C GLN A 23 -8.51 32.69 -13.75
N SER A 24 -8.31 31.37 -13.69
CA SER A 24 -9.01 30.49 -12.75
C SER A 24 -8.53 30.72 -11.30
N ALA A 25 -7.25 30.94 -11.08
CA ALA A 25 -6.70 31.25 -9.76
C ALA A 25 -7.13 32.64 -9.26
N GLN A 26 -7.15 33.66 -10.13
CA GLN A 26 -7.66 35.01 -9.79
C GLN A 26 -9.16 35.00 -9.48
N LYS A 27 -9.96 34.18 -10.17
CA LYS A 27 -11.39 34.02 -9.89
C LYS A 27 -11.67 33.35 -8.54
N ARG A 28 -10.81 32.45 -8.09
CA ARG A 28 -10.89 31.82 -6.77
C ARG A 28 -10.45 32.78 -5.65
N LEU A 29 -9.41 33.57 -5.85
CA LEU A 29 -8.97 34.61 -4.90
C LEU A 29 -10.01 35.73 -4.75
N SER A 30 -10.66 36.19 -5.81
CA SER A 30 -11.74 37.18 -5.72
C SER A 30 -13.02 36.63 -5.08
N GLY A 31 -13.24 35.29 -5.11
CA GLY A 31 -14.32 34.64 -4.35
C GLY A 31 -14.03 34.58 -2.84
N PHE A 32 -12.77 34.46 -2.46
CA PHE A 32 -12.33 34.43 -1.07
C PHE A 32 -12.44 35.84 -0.43
N ASP A 33 -12.04 36.88 -1.14
CA ASP A 33 -12.19 38.29 -0.71
C ASP A 33 -13.67 38.66 -0.47
N LYS A 34 -14.58 38.23 -1.35
CA LYS A 34 -16.03 38.45 -1.19
C LYS A 34 -16.60 37.73 0.02
N SER A 35 -16.07 36.55 0.38
CA SER A 35 -16.49 35.82 1.59
C SER A 35 -16.03 36.52 2.86
N ILE A 36 -14.86 37.14 2.86
CA ILE A 36 -14.33 37.92 3.99
C ILE A 36 -15.15 39.21 4.17
N GLU A 37 -15.48 39.91 3.10
CA GLU A 37 -16.32 41.12 3.13
C GLU A 37 -17.73 40.80 3.64
N HIS A 38 -18.34 39.70 3.19
CA HIS A 38 -19.67 39.27 3.66
C HIS A 38 -19.67 38.91 5.17
N THR A 39 -18.58 38.28 5.66
CA THR A 39 -18.45 37.95 7.09
C THR A 39 -18.26 39.23 7.92
N LYS A 40 -17.55 40.22 7.41
CA LYS A 40 -17.35 41.51 8.03
C LYS A 40 -18.66 42.32 8.10
N ASP A 41 -19.46 42.34 7.03
CA ASP A 41 -20.78 42.96 6.98
C ASP A 41 -21.79 42.29 7.95
N GLN A 42 -21.72 41.00 8.15
CA GLN A 42 -22.54 40.30 9.15
C GLN A 42 -22.11 40.65 10.57
N LEU A 43 -20.82 40.81 10.84
CA LEU A 43 -20.29 41.21 12.12
C LEU A 43 -20.71 42.69 12.47
N ASP A 44 -20.64 43.58 11.50
CA ASP A 44 -21.03 44.98 11.64
C ASP A 44 -22.55 45.14 11.83
N ARG A 45 -23.39 44.26 11.26
CA ARG A 45 -24.84 44.21 11.50
C ARG A 45 -25.20 43.71 12.91
N LEU A 46 -24.42 42.76 13.44
CA LEU A 46 -24.59 42.24 14.81
C LEU A 46 -24.19 43.25 15.86
N THR A 47 -23.23 44.15 15.56
CA THR A 47 -22.80 45.24 16.48
C THR A 47 -23.67 46.51 16.40
N SER A 48 -24.43 46.70 15.31
CA SER A 48 -25.29 47.88 15.11
C SER A 48 -26.73 47.73 15.59
N THR A 49 -27.19 46.52 15.95
CA THR A 49 -28.48 46.31 16.63
C THR A 49 -28.26 46.48 18.12
N GLY A 50 -28.55 47.72 18.57
CA GLY A 50 -28.47 48.09 19.98
C GLY A 50 -29.36 47.19 20.86
N PHE A 51 -28.74 46.30 21.61
CA PHE A 51 -29.37 45.63 22.72
C PHE A 51 -29.40 46.57 23.89
N HIS A 52 -30.60 47.08 24.26
CA HIS A 52 -30.82 47.73 25.54
C HIS A 52 -30.91 46.62 26.60
N ILE A 53 -29.85 46.49 27.40
CA ILE A 53 -29.84 45.60 28.57
C ILE A 53 -30.25 46.43 29.79
N ASP A 54 -31.31 45.98 30.48
CA ASP A 54 -31.79 46.56 31.70
C ASP A 54 -30.76 46.33 32.82
N LEU A 55 -30.24 47.39 33.44
CA LEU A 55 -29.11 47.37 34.38
C LEU A 55 -29.39 46.58 35.69
N ASP A 56 -30.66 46.40 36.07
CA ASP A 56 -31.02 45.60 37.24
C ASP A 56 -30.91 44.08 37.03
N ALA A 57 -30.88 43.62 35.77
CA ALA A 57 -30.62 42.23 35.43
C ALA A 57 -29.11 41.90 35.40
N VAL A 58 -28.28 42.92 35.19
CA VAL A 58 -26.81 42.76 35.09
C VAL A 58 -26.18 42.49 36.46
N ASP A 59 -26.65 43.09 37.53
CA ASP A 59 -26.11 42.90 38.87
C ASP A 59 -26.43 41.51 39.47
N ARG A 60 -27.59 40.96 39.14
CA ARG A 60 -27.93 39.56 39.50
C ARG A 60 -27.17 38.53 38.65
N ALA A 61 -26.96 38.82 37.38
CA ALA A 61 -26.16 37.97 36.51
C ALA A 61 -24.68 38.00 36.88
N THR A 62 -24.15 39.11 37.37
CA THR A 62 -22.72 39.25 37.74
C THR A 62 -22.33 38.39 38.93
N ALA A 63 -23.19 38.27 39.95
CA ALA A 63 -22.95 37.39 41.10
C ALA A 63 -22.98 35.91 40.72
N THR A 64 -23.86 35.55 39.77
CA THR A 64 -23.95 34.18 39.24
C THR A 64 -22.79 33.85 38.31
N ILE A 65 -22.35 34.80 37.49
CA ILE A 65 -21.16 34.65 36.60
C ILE A 65 -19.89 34.49 37.46
N GLN A 66 -19.74 35.23 38.58
CA GLN A 66 -18.60 35.09 39.50
C GLN A 66 -18.56 33.70 40.15
N ASN A 67 -19.71 33.12 40.51
CA ASN A 67 -19.77 31.75 41.03
C ASN A 67 -19.50 30.69 39.97
N VAL A 68 -19.98 30.87 38.74
CA VAL A 68 -19.67 30.04 37.60
C VAL A 68 -18.18 30.16 37.21
N GLU A 69 -17.65 31.40 37.25
CA GLU A 69 -16.24 31.67 36.98
C GLU A 69 -15.32 31.05 38.06
N THR A 70 -15.70 31.06 39.31
CA THR A 70 -14.92 30.43 40.40
C THR A 70 -14.94 28.90 40.29
N ARG A 71 -16.08 28.30 39.92
CA ARG A 71 -16.20 26.87 39.65
C ARG A 71 -15.52 26.48 38.34
N ALA A 72 -15.65 27.28 37.27
CA ALA A 72 -14.95 27.10 36.01
C ALA A 72 -13.42 27.23 36.17
N ARG A 73 -12.95 28.17 37.03
CA ARG A 73 -11.50 28.27 37.34
C ARG A 73 -10.98 27.08 38.13
N SER A 74 -11.78 26.48 39.01
CA SER A 74 -11.39 25.24 39.70
C SER A 74 -11.38 24.04 38.76
N PHE A 75 -12.29 23.99 37.78
CA PHE A 75 -12.32 22.98 36.71
C PHE A 75 -11.21 23.25 35.67
N ALA A 76 -11.03 24.51 35.29
CA ALA A 76 -9.97 24.95 34.39
C ALA A 76 -8.58 24.75 35.00
N GLY A 77 -8.42 24.90 36.32
CA GLY A 77 -7.17 24.61 37.02
C GLY A 77 -6.76 23.16 36.95
N LYS A 78 -7.73 22.23 37.03
CA LYS A 78 -7.48 20.79 36.84
C LYS A 78 -7.23 20.45 35.38
N ALA A 79 -8.00 21.03 34.44
CA ALA A 79 -7.80 20.89 32.99
C ALA A 79 -6.52 21.56 32.50
N TRP A 80 -6.16 22.73 33.10
CA TRP A 80 -4.92 23.44 32.77
C TRP A 80 -3.67 22.68 33.20
N ASN A 81 -3.66 22.11 34.41
CA ASN A 81 -2.56 21.26 34.86
C ASN A 81 -2.43 19.97 34.03
N PHE A 82 -3.56 19.45 33.49
CA PHE A 82 -3.58 18.37 32.55
C PHE A 82 -3.01 18.81 31.18
N THR A 83 -3.42 19.98 30.69
CA THR A 83 -2.97 20.53 29.40
C THR A 83 -1.50 20.96 29.44
N VAL A 84 -1.03 21.56 30.53
CA VAL A 84 0.40 21.93 30.70
C VAL A 84 1.28 20.68 30.83
N GLY A 85 0.81 19.65 31.53
CA GLY A 85 1.53 18.38 31.61
C GLY A 85 1.63 17.65 30.24
N ILE A 86 0.66 17.84 29.33
CA ILE A 86 0.71 17.36 27.96
C ILE A 86 1.65 18.22 27.14
N ILE A 87 1.60 19.54 27.27
CA ILE A 87 2.44 20.48 26.52
C ILE A 87 3.92 20.29 26.87
N ASP A 88 4.28 20.15 28.15
CA ASP A 88 5.69 19.96 28.57
C ASP A 88 6.27 18.61 28.10
N LYS A 89 5.46 17.55 28.04
CA LYS A 89 5.89 16.26 27.50
C LYS A 89 5.91 16.20 25.97
N ALA A 90 5.14 17.07 25.31
CA ALA A 90 5.09 17.16 23.85
C ALA A 90 6.05 18.20 23.26
N THR A 91 6.51 19.20 24.01
CA THR A 91 7.33 20.30 23.47
C THR A 91 8.75 19.90 23.13
N ALA A 92 9.37 18.96 23.85
CA ALA A 92 10.70 18.45 23.48
C ALA A 92 10.70 17.66 22.14
N PRO A 93 9.70 16.79 21.87
CA PRO A 93 9.51 16.17 20.55
C PRO A 93 9.16 17.18 19.46
N LEU A 94 8.31 18.20 19.76
CA LEU A 94 7.87 19.22 18.79
C LEU A 94 9.02 20.08 18.27
N GLN A 95 10.01 20.42 19.07
CA GLN A 95 11.23 21.11 18.58
C GLN A 95 12.08 20.22 17.65
N GLY A 96 12.11 18.92 17.90
CA GLY A 96 12.65 17.94 16.96
C GLY A 96 11.90 17.94 15.62
N ILE A 97 10.57 17.99 15.66
CA ILE A 97 9.70 18.04 14.48
C ILE A 97 9.91 19.34 13.69
N ILE A 98 10.00 20.50 14.32
CA ILE A 98 10.23 21.78 13.64
C ILE A 98 11.56 21.80 12.88
N ASN A 99 12.61 21.20 13.43
CA ASN A 99 13.88 21.08 12.73
C ASN A 99 13.85 20.08 11.57
N LEU A 100 12.93 19.13 11.60
CA LEU A 100 12.74 18.09 10.59
C LEU A 100 11.85 18.54 9.42
N VAL A 101 10.92 19.47 9.65
CA VAL A 101 10.17 20.17 8.58
C VAL A 101 11.11 21.00 7.66
N ARG A 102 12.33 21.25 8.12
CA ARG A 102 13.41 21.83 7.28
C ARG A 102 14.10 20.82 6.35
N ASN A 103 13.69 19.55 6.35
CA ASN A 103 14.23 18.57 5.40
C ASN A 103 13.85 18.97 3.97
N PRO A 104 14.82 19.17 3.06
CA PRO A 104 14.55 19.64 1.70
C PRO A 104 13.67 18.68 0.88
N VAL A 105 13.70 17.38 1.17
CA VAL A 105 12.86 16.36 0.50
C VAL A 105 11.39 16.56 0.89
N LEU A 106 11.09 16.82 2.17
CA LEU A 106 9.72 17.09 2.62
C LEU A 106 9.19 18.42 2.08
N GLN A 107 10.05 19.43 1.97
CA GLN A 107 9.69 20.72 1.37
C GLN A 107 9.41 20.57 -0.14
N ALA A 108 10.22 19.82 -0.86
CA ALA A 108 9.98 19.52 -2.26
C ALA A 108 8.67 18.76 -2.45
N GLY A 109 8.40 17.73 -1.62
CA GLY A 109 7.13 17.00 -1.64
C GLY A 109 5.91 17.92 -1.46
N ALA A 110 5.96 18.83 -0.49
CA ALA A 110 4.87 19.78 -0.25
C ALA A 110 4.62 20.74 -1.42
N ILE A 111 5.66 21.18 -2.12
CA ILE A 111 5.54 22.02 -3.33
C ILE A 111 4.81 21.27 -4.44
N PHE A 112 5.01 19.98 -4.57
CA PHE A 112 4.37 19.13 -5.58
C PHE A 112 3.06 18.47 -5.10
N GLY A 113 2.53 18.91 -3.95
CA GLY A 113 1.22 18.46 -3.44
C GLY A 113 1.25 17.12 -2.70
N VAL A 114 2.43 16.61 -2.36
CA VAL A 114 2.55 15.43 -1.49
C VAL A 114 2.32 15.85 -0.04
N SER A 115 1.30 15.28 0.60
CA SER A 115 0.95 15.60 1.99
C SER A 115 2.06 15.18 2.96
N VAL A 116 2.45 16.11 3.85
CA VAL A 116 3.38 15.85 4.96
C VAL A 116 2.80 16.43 6.24
N SER A 117 1.90 15.68 6.86
CA SER A 117 1.37 15.98 8.20
C SER A 117 1.99 15.04 9.24
N LEU A 118 1.87 15.40 10.52
CA LEU A 118 2.29 14.51 11.61
C LEU A 118 1.50 13.19 11.59
N ALA A 119 0.18 13.27 11.37
CA ALA A 119 -0.68 12.09 11.29
C ALA A 119 -0.26 11.18 10.12
N ASP A 120 0.02 11.76 8.95
CA ASP A 120 0.49 11.03 7.77
C ASP A 120 1.88 10.41 8.01
N THR A 121 2.80 11.13 8.66
CA THR A 121 4.12 10.63 9.05
C THR A 121 4.01 9.42 9.98
N VAL A 122 3.16 9.52 11.01
CA VAL A 122 2.91 8.42 11.96
C VAL A 122 2.25 7.24 11.26
N GLY A 123 1.29 7.49 10.36
CA GLY A 123 0.63 6.45 9.57
C GLY A 123 1.60 5.71 8.65
N THR A 124 2.43 6.44 7.91
CA THR A 124 3.43 5.86 6.99
C THR A 124 4.46 5.01 7.77
N TYR A 125 4.99 5.52 8.89
CA TYR A 125 5.91 4.77 9.73
C TYR A 125 5.24 3.56 10.37
N GLY A 126 4.02 3.70 10.90
CA GLY A 126 3.27 2.61 11.53
C GLY A 126 3.00 1.46 10.57
N ALA A 127 2.61 1.76 9.33
CA ALA A 127 2.40 0.76 8.29
C ALA A 127 3.71 0.02 7.92
N PHE A 128 4.82 0.74 7.82
CA PHE A 128 6.14 0.14 7.61
C PHE A 128 6.57 -0.74 8.79
N GLU A 129 6.42 -0.24 10.03
CA GLU A 129 6.76 -0.98 11.25
C GLU A 129 5.92 -2.26 11.39
N GLU A 130 4.64 -2.23 11.03
CA GLU A 130 3.75 -3.39 11.00
C GLU A 130 4.24 -4.43 10.00
N SER A 131 4.56 -4.03 8.76
CA SER A 131 5.10 -4.94 7.74
C SER A 131 6.43 -5.55 8.19
N MET A 132 7.34 -4.76 8.76
CA MET A 132 8.60 -5.28 9.31
C MET A 132 8.37 -6.22 10.51
N SER A 133 7.36 -5.97 11.34
CA SER A 133 6.99 -6.87 12.44
C SER A 133 6.51 -8.23 11.92
N ASN A 134 5.76 -8.23 10.82
CA ASN A 134 5.36 -9.45 10.12
C ASN A 134 6.57 -10.20 9.56
N VAL A 135 7.51 -9.50 8.91
CA VAL A 135 8.78 -10.10 8.45
C VAL A 135 9.50 -10.78 9.61
N LYS A 136 9.65 -10.09 10.74
CA LYS A 136 10.28 -10.63 11.95
C LYS A 136 9.57 -11.89 12.46
N ALA A 137 8.24 -11.88 12.49
CA ALA A 137 7.44 -12.99 12.98
C ALA A 137 7.57 -14.25 12.10
N ILE A 138 7.62 -14.06 10.77
CA ILE A 138 7.67 -15.18 9.80
C ILE A 138 9.10 -15.69 9.63
N SER A 139 10.07 -14.79 9.43
CA SER A 139 11.48 -15.17 9.18
C SER A 139 12.20 -15.65 10.44
N GLY A 140 11.75 -15.21 11.62
CA GLY A 140 12.46 -15.40 12.88
C GLY A 140 13.74 -14.54 13.02
N ALA A 141 13.98 -13.60 12.10
CA ALA A 141 15.14 -12.72 12.12
C ALA A 141 15.14 -11.85 13.40
N THR A 142 16.28 -11.75 14.08
CA THR A 142 16.44 -10.96 15.30
C THR A 142 17.77 -10.21 15.28
N GLY A 143 17.89 -9.16 16.13
CA GLY A 143 19.12 -8.41 16.25
C GLY A 143 19.61 -7.84 14.92
N GLU A 144 20.88 -8.06 14.61
CA GLU A 144 21.53 -7.54 13.40
C GLU A 144 20.88 -8.00 12.08
N GLU A 145 20.36 -9.22 12.04
CA GLU A 145 19.66 -9.72 10.85
C GLU A 145 18.40 -8.90 10.52
N PHE A 146 17.62 -8.60 11.56
CA PHE A 146 16.41 -7.77 11.40
C PHE A 146 16.76 -6.32 11.06
N GLU A 147 17.85 -5.79 11.62
CA GLU A 147 18.34 -4.44 11.29
C GLU A 147 18.77 -4.35 9.82
N LYS A 148 19.46 -5.37 9.28
CA LYS A 148 19.86 -5.43 7.86
C LYS A 148 18.64 -5.45 6.94
N LEU A 149 17.62 -6.27 7.24
CA LEU A 149 16.37 -6.30 6.46
C LEU A 149 15.65 -4.95 6.52
N THR A 150 15.59 -4.34 7.69
CA THR A 150 14.97 -3.02 7.88
C THR A 150 15.70 -1.93 7.09
N ALA A 151 17.03 -1.94 7.11
CA ALA A 151 17.86 -1.00 6.36
C ALA A 151 17.66 -1.18 4.85
N LYS A 152 17.67 -2.43 4.36
CA LYS A 152 17.48 -2.74 2.95
C LYS A 152 16.08 -2.35 2.47
N ALA A 153 15.02 -2.60 3.26
CA ALA A 153 13.66 -2.17 2.91
C ALA A 153 13.55 -0.64 2.77
N LYS A 154 14.23 0.12 3.65
CA LYS A 154 14.28 1.59 3.55
C LYS A 154 15.09 2.06 2.33
N GLU A 155 16.18 1.38 1.99
CA GLU A 155 16.99 1.66 0.81
C GLU A 155 16.16 1.48 -0.46
N GLU A 156 15.51 0.32 -0.61
CA GLU A 156 14.63 0.03 -1.76
C GLU A 156 13.50 1.05 -1.89
N GLY A 157 12.88 1.41 -0.75
CA GLY A 157 11.82 2.42 -0.73
C GLY A 157 12.30 3.83 -1.07
N ALA A 158 13.60 4.11 -0.97
CA ALA A 158 14.17 5.41 -1.34
C ALA A 158 14.67 5.47 -2.79
N THR A 159 15.01 4.33 -3.38
CA THR A 159 15.71 4.23 -4.68
C THR A 159 14.86 3.65 -5.80
N THR A 160 13.71 3.04 -5.48
CA THR A 160 12.81 2.42 -6.46
C THR A 160 11.44 3.11 -6.51
N LYS A 161 10.56 2.66 -7.40
CA LYS A 161 9.16 3.13 -7.46
C LYS A 161 8.30 2.64 -6.29
N PHE A 162 8.77 1.67 -5.54
CA PHE A 162 8.06 1.07 -4.43
C PHE A 162 8.36 1.81 -3.13
N THR A 163 7.48 1.70 -2.17
CA THR A 163 7.70 2.24 -0.83
C THR A 163 8.53 1.28 0.02
N ALA A 164 9.09 1.77 1.13
CA ALA A 164 9.76 0.89 2.10
C ALA A 164 8.81 -0.17 2.69
N LYS A 165 7.51 0.18 2.80
CA LYS A 165 6.46 -0.77 3.19
C LYS A 165 6.31 -1.89 2.17
N ASP A 166 6.25 -1.56 0.87
CA ASP A 166 6.14 -2.55 -0.19
C ASP A 166 7.35 -3.50 -0.19
N SER A 167 8.54 -2.96 0.05
CA SER A 167 9.78 -3.75 0.17
C SER A 167 9.75 -4.67 1.40
N ALA A 168 9.22 -4.19 2.53
CA ALA A 168 8.99 -5.02 3.71
C ALA A 168 7.96 -6.13 3.44
N ASP A 169 6.89 -5.84 2.72
CA ASP A 169 5.90 -6.84 2.32
C ASP A 169 6.53 -7.91 1.40
N ALA A 170 7.41 -7.51 0.46
CA ALA A 170 8.17 -8.44 -0.36
C ALA A 170 9.05 -9.38 0.49
N PHE A 171 9.75 -8.86 1.49
CA PHE A 171 10.48 -9.71 2.45
C PHE A 171 9.55 -10.69 3.18
N GLY A 172 8.33 -10.28 3.51
CA GLY A 172 7.31 -11.16 4.09
C GLY A 172 6.99 -12.34 3.18
N TYR A 173 6.79 -12.11 1.88
CA TYR A 173 6.56 -13.18 0.89
C TYR A 173 7.77 -14.11 0.75
N MET A 174 8.98 -13.56 0.66
CA MET A 174 10.21 -14.36 0.61
C MET A 174 10.38 -15.21 1.88
N ALA A 175 10.08 -14.65 3.05
CA ALA A 175 10.12 -15.39 4.32
C ALA A 175 9.11 -16.53 4.36
N MET A 176 7.88 -16.34 3.82
CA MET A 176 6.88 -17.39 3.66
C MET A 176 7.36 -18.50 2.70
N ALA A 177 8.13 -18.16 1.66
CA ALA A 177 8.79 -19.12 0.78
C ALA A 177 9.97 -19.86 1.45
N GLY A 178 10.29 -19.51 2.70
CA GLY A 178 11.35 -20.15 3.49
C GLY A 178 12.75 -19.56 3.31
N TRP A 179 12.87 -18.42 2.64
CA TRP A 179 14.14 -17.73 2.46
C TRP A 179 14.66 -17.20 3.79
N LYS A 180 15.97 -17.26 3.98
CA LYS A 180 16.66 -16.71 5.14
C LYS A 180 17.09 -15.27 4.86
N THR A 181 17.55 -14.57 5.91
CA THR A 181 17.95 -13.17 5.83
C THR A 181 18.90 -12.88 4.67
N GLU A 182 19.95 -13.69 4.51
CA GLU A 182 20.92 -13.55 3.41
C GLU A 182 20.24 -13.75 2.03
N ASP A 183 19.38 -14.73 1.91
CA ASP A 183 18.63 -15.00 0.67
C ASP A 183 17.72 -13.82 0.32
N MET A 184 17.00 -13.28 1.32
CA MET A 184 16.11 -12.14 1.14
C MET A 184 16.91 -10.90 0.70
N LEU A 185 18.05 -10.63 1.32
CA LEU A 185 18.91 -9.50 0.98
C LEU A 185 19.49 -9.61 -0.42
N ASN A 186 19.87 -10.81 -0.83
CA ASN A 186 20.47 -11.07 -2.15
C ASN A 186 19.43 -11.13 -3.28
N GLY A 187 18.17 -11.47 -2.95
CA GLY A 187 17.14 -11.69 -3.95
C GLY A 187 16.20 -10.53 -4.21
N ILE A 188 16.12 -9.56 -3.30
CA ILE A 188 15.11 -8.48 -3.37
C ILE A 188 15.26 -7.61 -4.62
N ASP A 189 16.48 -7.28 -5.02
CA ASP A 189 16.75 -6.39 -6.15
C ASP A 189 16.17 -6.95 -7.45
N GLY A 190 16.32 -8.25 -7.70
CA GLY A 190 15.75 -8.92 -8.87
C GLY A 190 14.22 -8.91 -8.87
N ILE A 191 13.61 -9.15 -7.70
CA ILE A 191 12.15 -9.12 -7.54
C ILE A 191 11.62 -7.71 -7.78
N MET A 192 12.25 -6.70 -7.20
CA MET A 192 11.86 -5.30 -7.35
C MET A 192 11.97 -4.82 -8.80
N SER A 193 13.09 -5.17 -9.46
CA SER A 193 13.33 -4.83 -10.87
C SER A 193 12.30 -5.48 -11.79
N LEU A 194 11.97 -6.77 -11.58
CA LEU A 194 10.98 -7.48 -12.37
C LEU A 194 9.57 -6.92 -12.19
N ALA A 195 9.18 -6.63 -10.94
CA ALA A 195 7.89 -6.00 -10.64
C ALA A 195 7.80 -4.60 -11.25
N ALA A 196 8.91 -3.85 -11.24
CA ALA A 196 8.97 -2.53 -11.87
C ALA A 196 8.87 -2.61 -13.40
N ALA A 197 9.57 -3.57 -14.03
CA ALA A 197 9.60 -3.77 -15.46
C ALA A 197 8.30 -4.34 -16.04
N SER A 198 7.54 -5.09 -15.26
CA SER A 198 6.33 -5.79 -15.73
C SER A 198 5.02 -5.09 -15.38
N ASN A 199 5.06 -4.13 -14.46
CA ASN A 199 3.89 -3.54 -13.82
C ASN A 199 2.99 -4.57 -13.11
N GLU A 200 3.56 -5.71 -12.72
CA GLU A 200 2.92 -6.69 -11.84
C GLU A 200 3.04 -6.22 -10.38
N ASP A 201 2.16 -6.70 -9.53
CA ASP A 201 2.29 -6.45 -8.10
C ASP A 201 3.46 -7.23 -7.48
N LEU A 202 3.98 -6.70 -6.39
CA LEU A 202 5.20 -7.21 -5.78
C LEU A 202 5.00 -8.59 -5.13
N ALA A 203 3.78 -8.88 -4.64
CA ALA A 203 3.43 -10.18 -4.08
C ALA A 203 3.49 -11.27 -5.16
N THR A 204 2.80 -11.04 -6.27
CA THR A 204 2.81 -11.96 -7.42
C THR A 204 4.22 -12.17 -7.96
N THR A 205 5.00 -11.09 -8.08
CA THR A 205 6.39 -11.17 -8.57
C THR A 205 7.28 -11.94 -7.61
N SER A 206 7.13 -11.73 -6.29
CA SER A 206 7.87 -12.48 -5.26
C SER A 206 7.57 -13.99 -5.36
N ASP A 207 6.30 -14.36 -5.45
CA ASP A 207 5.89 -15.76 -5.60
C ASP A 207 6.47 -16.39 -6.87
N ILE A 208 6.41 -15.69 -8.02
CA ILE A 208 6.95 -16.17 -9.28
C ILE A 208 8.45 -16.47 -9.16
N VAL A 209 9.20 -15.53 -8.59
CA VAL A 209 10.67 -15.66 -8.47
C VAL A 209 11.05 -16.73 -7.48
N THR A 210 10.47 -16.70 -6.27
CA THR A 210 10.82 -17.66 -5.20
C THR A 210 10.45 -19.10 -5.56
N ASP A 211 9.27 -19.30 -6.14
CA ASP A 211 8.80 -20.62 -6.59
C ASP A 211 9.68 -21.17 -7.71
N ALA A 212 9.99 -20.33 -8.71
CA ALA A 212 10.81 -20.76 -9.83
C ALA A 212 12.24 -21.09 -9.40
N LEU A 213 12.91 -20.21 -8.65
CA LEU A 213 14.28 -20.48 -8.16
C LEU A 213 14.33 -21.76 -7.33
N THR A 214 13.35 -21.96 -6.43
CA THR A 214 13.25 -23.20 -5.65
C THR A 214 13.10 -24.42 -6.54
N ALA A 215 12.20 -24.38 -7.54
CA ALA A 215 11.94 -25.51 -8.43
C ALA A 215 13.12 -25.85 -9.35
N PHE A 216 13.89 -24.85 -9.78
CA PHE A 216 15.12 -25.04 -10.57
C PHE A 216 16.33 -25.38 -9.69
N GLY A 217 16.25 -25.26 -8.37
CA GLY A 217 17.37 -25.44 -7.44
C GLY A 217 18.43 -24.33 -7.56
N LEU A 218 17.99 -23.14 -7.93
CA LEU A 218 18.81 -21.94 -8.03
C LEU A 218 18.93 -21.25 -6.67
N GLN A 219 19.92 -20.37 -6.52
CA GLN A 219 20.13 -19.58 -5.32
C GLN A 219 19.32 -18.28 -5.37
N ALA A 220 19.09 -17.67 -4.23
CA ALA A 220 18.44 -16.36 -4.16
C ALA A 220 19.20 -15.26 -4.93
N SER A 221 20.54 -15.34 -4.96
CA SER A 221 21.39 -14.45 -5.77
C SER A 221 21.14 -14.53 -7.28
N ASP A 222 20.49 -15.59 -7.77
CA ASP A 222 20.14 -15.76 -9.18
C ASP A 222 18.82 -15.05 -9.55
N SER A 223 18.17 -14.40 -8.57
CA SER A 223 16.89 -13.71 -8.78
C SER A 223 16.96 -12.61 -9.83
N GLY A 224 18.05 -11.84 -9.85
CA GLY A 224 18.32 -10.81 -10.85
C GLY A 224 18.39 -11.41 -12.25
N HIS A 225 19.17 -12.47 -12.42
CA HIS A 225 19.28 -13.16 -13.70
C HIS A 225 17.94 -13.77 -14.15
N PHE A 226 17.21 -14.42 -13.24
CA PHE A 226 15.86 -14.94 -13.54
C PHE A 226 14.91 -13.82 -13.97
N ALA A 227 14.93 -12.68 -13.25
CA ALA A 227 14.14 -11.49 -13.56
C ALA A 227 14.45 -10.96 -14.96
N ASP A 228 15.72 -10.89 -15.33
CA ASP A 228 16.19 -10.43 -16.64
C ASP A 228 15.71 -11.33 -17.76
N VAL A 229 15.82 -12.64 -17.60
CA VAL A 229 15.35 -13.64 -18.57
C VAL A 229 13.83 -13.54 -18.76
N LEU A 230 13.06 -13.42 -17.68
CA LEU A 230 11.60 -13.25 -17.79
C LEU A 230 11.22 -11.93 -18.46
N ALA A 231 11.89 -10.83 -18.10
CA ALA A 231 11.68 -9.52 -18.71
C ALA A 231 11.91 -9.59 -20.23
N GLN A 232 13.03 -10.17 -20.66
CA GLN A 232 13.35 -10.34 -22.07
C GLN A 232 12.38 -11.28 -22.79
N ALA A 233 12.04 -12.41 -22.20
CA ALA A 233 11.10 -13.35 -22.79
C ALA A 233 9.72 -12.70 -22.99
N SER A 234 9.24 -11.96 -21.97
CA SER A 234 7.95 -11.28 -22.05
C SER A 234 7.94 -10.12 -23.04
N ALA A 235 9.05 -9.38 -23.17
CA ALA A 235 9.17 -8.27 -24.12
C ALA A 235 9.31 -8.74 -25.58
N ASN A 236 9.78 -9.95 -25.82
CA ASN A 236 10.05 -10.49 -27.15
C ASN A 236 9.09 -11.58 -27.61
N ALA A 237 8.07 -11.90 -26.80
CA ALA A 237 7.00 -12.84 -27.13
C ALA A 237 5.62 -12.23 -26.84
N ASN A 238 4.57 -12.84 -27.38
CA ASN A 238 3.19 -12.38 -27.15
C ASN A 238 2.66 -12.83 -25.78
N THR A 239 3.29 -12.36 -24.70
CA THR A 239 2.97 -12.71 -23.31
C THR A 239 3.29 -11.54 -22.36
N ASN A 240 3.16 -11.75 -21.06
CA ASN A 240 3.64 -10.87 -20.01
C ASN A 240 4.28 -11.69 -18.88
N VAL A 241 4.88 -11.00 -17.89
CA VAL A 241 5.58 -11.66 -16.77
C VAL A 241 4.62 -12.53 -15.95
N GLY A 242 3.40 -12.04 -15.65
CA GLY A 242 2.42 -12.82 -14.90
C GLY A 242 2.02 -14.14 -15.61
N MET A 243 1.79 -14.09 -16.94
CA MET A 243 1.50 -15.29 -17.72
C MET A 243 2.72 -16.23 -17.82
N MET A 244 3.92 -15.68 -17.91
CA MET A 244 5.15 -16.49 -17.86
C MET A 244 5.30 -17.17 -16.50
N GLY A 245 5.12 -16.43 -15.41
CA GLY A 245 5.13 -16.95 -14.05
C GLY A 245 4.10 -18.06 -13.84
N GLU A 246 2.88 -17.86 -14.33
CA GLU A 246 1.85 -18.91 -14.30
C GLU A 246 2.30 -20.17 -15.08
N SER A 247 2.99 -20.02 -16.21
CA SER A 247 3.56 -21.16 -16.94
C SER A 247 4.65 -21.87 -16.13
N PHE A 248 5.53 -21.11 -15.50
CA PHE A 248 6.62 -21.65 -14.67
C PHE A 248 6.10 -22.47 -13.49
N LYS A 249 5.02 -22.08 -12.82
CA LYS A 249 4.40 -22.87 -11.73
C LYS A 249 4.14 -24.33 -12.12
N TYR A 250 3.81 -24.57 -13.37
CA TYR A 250 3.54 -25.94 -13.86
C TYR A 250 4.79 -26.65 -14.35
N VAL A 251 5.68 -25.99 -15.09
CA VAL A 251 6.80 -26.65 -15.76
C VAL A 251 8.08 -26.71 -14.93
N ALA A 252 8.32 -25.73 -14.05
CA ALA A 252 9.59 -25.59 -13.34
C ALA A 252 10.00 -26.83 -12.53
N PRO A 253 9.10 -27.55 -11.81
CA PRO A 253 9.51 -28.77 -11.11
C PRO A 253 10.05 -29.88 -12.01
N VAL A 254 9.50 -30.03 -13.22
CA VAL A 254 9.97 -31.05 -14.19
C VAL A 254 11.23 -30.57 -14.91
N ALA A 255 11.24 -29.33 -15.34
CA ALA A 255 12.41 -28.74 -16.02
C ALA A 255 13.63 -28.70 -15.09
N GLY A 256 13.46 -28.29 -13.82
CA GLY A 256 14.51 -28.29 -12.81
C GLY A 256 15.04 -29.72 -12.52
N ALA A 257 14.15 -30.71 -12.41
CA ALA A 257 14.56 -32.09 -12.23
C ALA A 257 15.40 -32.62 -13.42
N LEU A 258 15.11 -32.16 -14.63
CA LEU A 258 15.86 -32.48 -15.85
C LEU A 258 17.10 -31.60 -16.04
N LYS A 259 17.38 -30.66 -15.13
CA LYS A 259 18.51 -29.72 -15.18
C LYS A 259 18.51 -28.80 -16.41
N TYR A 260 17.32 -28.44 -16.89
CA TYR A 260 17.17 -27.46 -17.95
C TYR A 260 17.31 -26.02 -17.39
N SER A 261 17.81 -25.13 -18.23
CA SER A 261 18.01 -23.73 -17.84
C SER A 261 16.72 -22.93 -17.91
N VAL A 262 16.71 -21.81 -17.22
CA VAL A 262 15.58 -20.85 -17.22
C VAL A 262 15.40 -20.24 -18.61
N GLU A 263 16.50 -19.95 -19.30
CA GLU A 263 16.53 -19.42 -20.67
C GLU A 263 15.85 -20.36 -21.66
N ASP A 264 16.22 -21.64 -21.65
CA ASP A 264 15.65 -22.63 -22.56
C ASP A 264 14.15 -22.83 -22.30
N VAL A 265 13.73 -22.83 -21.02
CA VAL A 265 12.31 -22.94 -20.66
C VAL A 265 11.55 -21.65 -21.06
N SER A 266 12.14 -20.49 -20.87
CA SER A 266 11.55 -19.20 -21.27
C SER A 266 11.43 -19.11 -22.80
N LEU A 267 12.43 -19.59 -23.55
CA LEU A 267 12.37 -19.73 -25.01
C LEU A 267 11.16 -20.58 -25.43
N ALA A 268 11.02 -21.78 -24.87
CA ALA A 268 9.93 -22.69 -25.21
C ALA A 268 8.56 -22.08 -24.92
N LEU A 269 8.39 -21.49 -23.74
CA LEU A 269 7.14 -20.83 -23.32
C LEU A 269 6.82 -19.62 -24.18
N GLY A 270 7.81 -18.79 -24.53
CA GLY A 270 7.65 -17.63 -25.38
C GLY A 270 7.22 -18.01 -26.81
N LEU A 271 7.80 -19.07 -27.39
CA LEU A 271 7.41 -19.61 -28.71
C LEU A 271 5.94 -20.12 -28.66
N MET A 272 5.55 -20.83 -27.60
CA MET A 272 4.17 -21.25 -27.40
C MET A 272 3.23 -20.03 -27.29
N ALA A 273 3.66 -19.00 -26.60
CA ALA A 273 2.87 -17.78 -26.40
C ALA A 273 2.61 -17.01 -27.70
N ASN A 274 3.57 -17.02 -28.64
CA ASN A 274 3.40 -16.44 -29.99
C ASN A 274 2.28 -17.13 -30.78
N ALA A 275 2.05 -18.40 -30.51
CA ALA A 275 0.95 -19.18 -31.07
C ALA A 275 -0.33 -19.20 -30.17
N SER A 276 -0.43 -18.27 -29.22
CA SER A 276 -1.56 -18.14 -28.30
C SER A 276 -1.71 -19.25 -27.24
N VAL A 277 -0.70 -20.09 -27.07
CA VAL A 277 -0.64 -21.07 -25.95
C VAL A 277 0.13 -20.41 -24.80
N LYS A 278 -0.58 -19.94 -23.76
CA LYS A 278 -0.06 -19.08 -22.69
C LYS A 278 -0.47 -19.56 -21.30
N GLY A 279 0.21 -19.05 -20.28
CA GLY A 279 -0.15 -19.28 -18.87
C GLY A 279 -0.13 -20.77 -18.52
N SER A 280 -1.09 -21.22 -17.73
CA SER A 280 -1.20 -22.62 -17.29
C SER A 280 -1.24 -23.62 -18.44
N MET A 281 -1.80 -23.22 -19.59
CA MET A 281 -1.85 -24.07 -20.77
C MET A 281 -0.45 -24.35 -21.36
N ALA A 282 0.40 -23.32 -21.48
CA ALA A 282 1.77 -23.46 -21.94
C ALA A 282 2.60 -24.29 -20.95
N GLY A 283 2.52 -23.94 -19.66
CA GLY A 283 3.23 -24.66 -18.61
C GLY A 283 2.85 -26.14 -18.53
N THR A 284 1.55 -26.47 -18.61
CA THR A 284 1.06 -27.84 -18.62
C THR A 284 1.49 -28.59 -19.87
N SER A 285 1.41 -27.93 -21.05
CA SER A 285 1.84 -28.51 -22.31
C SER A 285 3.33 -28.87 -22.29
N LEU A 286 4.19 -27.96 -21.88
CA LEU A 286 5.62 -28.17 -21.78
C LEU A 286 5.96 -29.24 -20.72
N LYS A 287 5.38 -29.15 -19.52
CA LYS A 287 5.54 -30.14 -18.46
C LYS A 287 5.23 -31.55 -18.95
N THR A 288 4.06 -31.74 -19.58
CA THR A 288 3.62 -33.04 -20.08
C THR A 288 4.55 -33.54 -21.18
N SER A 289 4.98 -32.67 -22.09
CA SER A 289 5.91 -33.01 -23.15
C SER A 289 7.26 -33.47 -22.61
N LEU A 290 7.83 -32.74 -21.65
CA LEU A 290 9.10 -33.10 -21.01
C LEU A 290 8.98 -34.42 -20.23
N ALA A 291 7.88 -34.65 -19.51
CA ALA A 291 7.65 -35.91 -18.82
C ALA A 291 7.54 -37.09 -19.78
N ASN A 292 6.80 -36.92 -20.88
CA ASN A 292 6.66 -37.98 -21.92
C ASN A 292 7.98 -38.27 -22.63
N LEU A 293 8.79 -37.26 -22.92
CA LEU A 293 10.12 -37.43 -23.50
C LEU A 293 11.10 -38.13 -22.54
N ALA A 294 11.00 -37.81 -21.22
CA ALA A 294 11.88 -38.39 -20.20
C ALA A 294 11.51 -39.83 -19.82
N ALA A 295 10.23 -40.19 -19.89
CA ALA A 295 9.71 -41.51 -19.55
C ALA A 295 8.66 -41.95 -20.58
N PRO A 296 9.09 -42.23 -21.84
CA PRO A 296 8.18 -42.57 -22.91
C PRO A 296 7.57 -43.98 -22.75
N THR A 297 6.33 -44.14 -23.17
CA THR A 297 5.73 -45.46 -23.38
C THR A 297 6.37 -46.12 -24.61
N ASP A 298 6.22 -47.45 -24.81
CA ASP A 298 6.76 -48.17 -25.98
C ASP A 298 6.33 -47.52 -27.31
N LYS A 299 5.08 -47.04 -27.37
CA LYS A 299 4.56 -46.37 -28.57
C LYS A 299 5.23 -45.00 -28.80
N MET A 300 5.43 -44.24 -27.72
CA MET A 300 6.14 -42.95 -27.79
C MET A 300 7.61 -43.18 -28.19
N GLN A 301 8.29 -44.14 -27.52
CA GLN A 301 9.68 -44.48 -27.86
C GLN A 301 9.82 -44.88 -29.32
N GLY A 302 8.94 -45.75 -29.84
CA GLY A 302 8.97 -46.14 -31.25
C GLY A 302 8.77 -44.98 -32.23
N ALA A 303 7.98 -43.96 -31.85
CA ALA A 303 7.85 -42.75 -32.63
C ALA A 303 9.10 -41.85 -32.51
N MET A 304 9.67 -41.71 -31.29
CA MET A 304 10.94 -40.98 -31.10
C MET A 304 12.07 -41.60 -31.91
N ASP A 305 12.20 -42.91 -31.88
CA ASP A 305 13.23 -43.63 -32.66
C ASP A 305 13.04 -43.43 -34.15
N ARG A 306 11.81 -43.51 -34.66
CA ARG A 306 11.47 -43.28 -36.07
C ARG A 306 11.89 -41.89 -36.57
N TYR A 307 11.75 -40.87 -35.76
CA TYR A 307 12.08 -39.49 -36.11
C TYR A 307 13.46 -39.04 -35.60
N GLY A 308 14.24 -39.91 -34.95
CA GLY A 308 15.56 -39.57 -34.41
C GLY A 308 15.52 -38.56 -33.25
N ILE A 309 14.46 -38.58 -32.45
CA ILE A 309 14.26 -37.70 -31.28
C ILE A 309 14.86 -38.39 -30.06
N SER A 310 15.75 -37.67 -29.34
CA SER A 310 16.40 -38.18 -28.13
C SER A 310 16.72 -37.05 -27.18
N LEU A 311 16.55 -37.28 -25.89
CA LEU A 311 16.98 -36.38 -24.80
C LEU A 311 18.48 -36.54 -24.48
N THR A 312 19.13 -37.59 -24.97
CA THR A 312 20.56 -37.85 -24.70
C THR A 312 21.40 -37.70 -25.95
N LYS A 313 22.63 -37.30 -25.75
CA LYS A 313 23.70 -37.31 -26.77
C LYS A 313 24.22 -38.74 -26.94
N ARG A 314 25.02 -38.99 -27.98
CA ARG A 314 25.62 -40.32 -28.25
C ARG A 314 26.54 -40.79 -27.11
N ASN A 315 27.10 -39.88 -26.33
CA ASN A 315 27.95 -40.18 -25.18
C ASN A 315 27.16 -40.46 -23.87
N GLY A 316 25.81 -40.43 -23.92
CA GLY A 316 24.94 -40.64 -22.79
C GLY A 316 24.63 -39.40 -21.96
N GLU A 317 25.23 -38.25 -22.26
CA GLU A 317 24.90 -36.96 -21.58
C GLU A 317 23.53 -36.47 -21.99
N MET A 318 22.82 -35.80 -21.04
CA MET A 318 21.59 -35.10 -21.36
C MET A 318 21.85 -33.93 -22.32
N LYS A 319 20.98 -33.77 -23.30
CA LYS A 319 20.93 -32.57 -24.13
C LYS A 319 20.37 -31.43 -23.33
N THR A 320 20.77 -30.19 -23.65
CA THR A 320 20.06 -29.01 -23.18
C THR A 320 18.63 -28.98 -23.76
N LEU A 321 17.71 -28.24 -23.15
CA LEU A 321 16.37 -28.14 -23.73
C LEU A 321 16.44 -27.47 -25.11
N HIS A 322 17.31 -26.50 -25.31
CA HIS A 322 17.56 -25.89 -26.61
C HIS A 322 17.95 -26.94 -27.68
N GLU A 323 18.91 -27.82 -27.38
CA GLU A 323 19.29 -28.93 -28.28
C GLU A 323 18.13 -29.90 -28.55
N VAL A 324 17.23 -30.10 -27.57
CA VAL A 324 16.02 -30.91 -27.76
C VAL A 324 15.03 -30.20 -28.68
N LEU A 325 14.80 -28.90 -28.48
CA LEU A 325 13.92 -28.12 -29.34
C LEU A 325 14.42 -28.06 -30.77
N ASP A 326 15.72 -27.87 -31.00
CA ASP A 326 16.35 -27.90 -32.31
C ASP A 326 16.18 -29.29 -32.98
N ASN A 327 16.37 -30.37 -32.23
CA ASN A 327 16.15 -31.73 -32.71
C ASN A 327 14.68 -31.94 -33.13
N LEU A 328 13.71 -31.47 -32.31
CA LEU A 328 12.30 -31.59 -32.65
C LEU A 328 11.95 -30.78 -33.91
N ARG A 329 12.43 -29.56 -34.02
CA ARG A 329 12.20 -28.65 -35.15
C ARG A 329 12.79 -29.27 -36.46
N SER A 330 14.01 -29.76 -36.39
CA SER A 330 14.68 -30.38 -37.56
C SER A 330 14.06 -31.72 -37.98
N SER A 331 13.61 -32.52 -37.02
CA SER A 331 13.05 -33.85 -37.28
C SER A 331 11.59 -33.82 -37.73
N LEU A 332 10.80 -32.92 -37.20
CA LEU A 332 9.35 -32.87 -37.43
C LEU A 332 8.90 -31.71 -38.31
N GLY A 333 9.66 -30.60 -38.38
CA GLY A 333 9.26 -29.38 -39.10
C GLY A 333 9.12 -29.54 -40.61
N GLY A 334 9.83 -30.52 -41.22
CA GLY A 334 9.75 -30.82 -42.64
C GLY A 334 8.71 -31.87 -43.05
N LEU A 335 7.94 -32.41 -42.10
CA LEU A 335 6.89 -33.39 -42.36
C LEU A 335 5.64 -32.72 -42.93
N SER A 336 4.77 -33.52 -43.60
CA SER A 336 3.44 -33.05 -43.95
C SER A 336 2.62 -32.74 -42.70
N GLU A 337 1.66 -31.83 -42.79
CA GLU A 337 0.81 -31.41 -41.66
C GLU A 337 0.14 -32.60 -40.93
N THR A 338 -0.31 -33.60 -41.71
CA THR A 338 -0.94 -34.82 -41.19
C THR A 338 0.06 -35.67 -40.40
N GLU A 339 1.25 -35.90 -40.99
CA GLU A 339 2.31 -36.67 -40.34
C GLU A 339 2.87 -35.98 -39.11
N GLN A 340 3.08 -34.67 -39.20
CA GLN A 340 3.54 -33.85 -38.09
C GLN A 340 2.55 -33.89 -36.91
N THR A 341 1.26 -33.73 -37.19
CA THR A 341 0.19 -33.80 -36.16
C THR A 341 0.12 -35.21 -35.56
N ALA A 342 0.23 -36.27 -36.35
CA ALA A 342 0.23 -37.65 -35.88
C ALA A 342 1.46 -37.96 -35.02
N ALA A 343 2.65 -37.51 -35.42
CA ALA A 343 3.89 -37.65 -34.68
C ALA A 343 3.79 -36.88 -33.33
N ALA A 344 3.41 -35.59 -33.36
CA ALA A 344 3.26 -34.75 -32.16
C ALA A 344 2.23 -35.33 -31.20
N SER A 345 1.06 -35.77 -31.69
CA SER A 345 0.03 -36.43 -30.86
C SER A 345 0.51 -37.73 -30.23
N THR A 346 1.34 -38.48 -30.93
CA THR A 346 1.89 -39.76 -30.43
C THR A 346 2.97 -39.54 -29.38
N ILE A 347 3.88 -38.59 -29.58
CA ILE A 347 5.03 -38.33 -28.68
C ILE A 347 4.62 -37.51 -27.44
N PHE A 348 3.88 -36.45 -27.64
CA PHE A 348 3.56 -35.49 -26.56
C PHE A 348 2.19 -35.71 -25.93
N GLY A 349 1.31 -36.48 -26.59
CA GLY A 349 -0.10 -36.60 -26.22
C GLY A 349 -0.97 -35.46 -26.79
N LYS A 350 -2.27 -35.70 -26.85
CA LYS A 350 -3.25 -34.77 -27.49
C LYS A 350 -3.32 -33.41 -26.81
N GLU A 351 -3.15 -33.39 -25.50
CA GLU A 351 -3.25 -32.18 -24.71
C GLU A 351 -2.03 -31.27 -24.86
N ALA A 352 -0.85 -31.85 -24.97
CA ALA A 352 0.41 -31.11 -25.11
C ALA A 352 0.79 -30.81 -26.57
N MET A 353 0.15 -31.49 -27.53
CA MET A 353 0.46 -31.41 -28.96
C MET A 353 0.46 -29.97 -29.49
N ALA A 354 -0.54 -29.17 -29.10
CA ALA A 354 -0.69 -27.79 -29.62
C ALA A 354 0.50 -26.89 -29.25
N GLY A 355 0.98 -26.97 -28.02
CA GLY A 355 2.16 -26.21 -27.59
C GLY A 355 3.44 -26.66 -28.28
N MET A 356 3.63 -27.96 -28.46
CA MET A 356 4.81 -28.48 -29.15
C MET A 356 4.79 -28.18 -30.66
N LEU A 357 3.63 -28.24 -31.31
CA LEU A 357 3.49 -27.80 -32.71
C LEU A 357 3.79 -26.30 -32.86
N ALA A 358 3.43 -25.47 -31.89
CA ALA A 358 3.80 -24.05 -31.88
C ALA A 358 5.33 -23.86 -31.91
N ILE A 359 6.09 -24.63 -31.13
CA ILE A 359 7.55 -24.59 -31.13
C ILE A 359 8.11 -25.13 -32.42
N ILE A 360 7.63 -26.29 -32.88
CA ILE A 360 8.13 -26.97 -34.10
C ILE A 360 7.95 -26.07 -35.33
N ASN A 361 6.83 -25.38 -35.43
CA ASN A 361 6.44 -24.56 -36.58
C ASN A 361 6.77 -23.05 -36.39
N ALA A 362 7.44 -22.69 -35.31
CA ALA A 362 7.89 -21.31 -35.12
C ALA A 362 8.80 -20.87 -36.26
N SER A 363 8.66 -19.64 -36.73
CA SER A 363 9.54 -19.09 -37.76
C SER A 363 11.01 -19.10 -37.27
N ALA A 364 11.96 -19.20 -38.22
CA ALA A 364 13.37 -19.11 -37.86
C ALA A 364 13.69 -17.74 -37.21
N ASP A 365 13.05 -16.68 -37.68
CA ASP A 365 13.24 -15.32 -37.15
C ASP A 365 12.75 -15.19 -35.72
N ASP A 366 11.56 -15.69 -35.41
CA ASP A 366 11.02 -15.67 -34.02
C ASP A 366 11.87 -16.51 -33.07
N TYR A 367 12.28 -17.71 -33.54
CA TYR A 367 13.13 -18.62 -32.77
C TYR A 367 14.47 -17.97 -32.45
N ASN A 368 15.17 -17.44 -33.47
CA ASN A 368 16.48 -16.83 -33.30
C ASN A 368 16.40 -15.53 -32.48
N LYS A 369 15.38 -14.69 -32.73
CA LYS A 369 15.16 -13.47 -31.98
C LYS A 369 14.96 -13.74 -30.49
N LEU A 370 14.08 -14.67 -30.15
CA LEU A 370 13.78 -14.99 -28.77
C LEU A 370 14.97 -15.70 -28.09
N THR A 371 15.66 -16.61 -28.80
CA THR A 371 16.91 -17.23 -28.31
C THR A 371 17.96 -16.18 -27.98
N ALA A 372 18.19 -15.22 -28.87
CA ALA A 372 19.12 -14.12 -28.62
C ALA A 372 18.70 -13.26 -27.44
N ALA A 373 17.39 -12.96 -27.28
CA ALA A 373 16.86 -12.15 -26.21
C ALA A 373 17.09 -12.80 -24.84
N VAL A 374 16.73 -14.07 -24.65
CA VAL A 374 16.87 -14.76 -23.36
C VAL A 374 18.33 -15.06 -22.98
N ASN A 375 19.21 -15.31 -23.99
CA ASN A 375 20.62 -15.56 -23.72
C ASN A 375 21.48 -14.29 -23.50
N ASN A 376 20.95 -13.11 -23.81
CA ASN A 376 21.59 -11.81 -23.56
C ASN A 376 20.70 -10.94 -22.67
N ALA A 377 20.15 -11.53 -21.64
CA ALA A 377 19.15 -10.88 -20.79
C ALA A 377 19.74 -9.98 -19.69
N ASP A 378 21.02 -10.11 -19.37
CA ASP A 378 21.64 -9.45 -18.22
C ASP A 378 21.34 -7.95 -18.15
N GLY A 379 20.78 -7.49 -17.02
CA GLY A 379 20.41 -6.12 -16.75
C GLY A 379 19.09 -5.66 -17.41
N ALA A 380 18.38 -6.56 -18.09
CA ALA A 380 17.20 -6.21 -18.88
C ALA A 380 16.02 -5.75 -18.02
N SER A 381 15.80 -6.39 -16.89
CA SER A 381 14.69 -6.02 -15.99
C SER A 381 14.89 -4.61 -15.44
N GLN A 382 16.11 -4.26 -15.02
CA GLN A 382 16.43 -2.92 -14.55
C GLN A 382 16.30 -1.89 -15.66
N GLN A 383 16.85 -2.18 -16.85
CA GLN A 383 16.73 -1.27 -18.01
C GLN A 383 15.27 -1.01 -18.41
N MET A 384 14.43 -2.05 -18.37
CA MET A 384 13.00 -1.91 -18.65
C MET A 384 12.31 -1.07 -17.56
N ALA A 385 12.63 -1.30 -16.29
CA ALA A 385 12.11 -0.52 -15.16
C ALA A 385 12.49 0.96 -15.29
N ASP A 386 13.76 1.26 -15.58
CA ASP A 386 14.25 2.61 -15.79
C ASP A 386 13.52 3.30 -16.96
N THR A 387 13.36 2.59 -18.08
CA THR A 387 12.63 3.10 -19.26
C THR A 387 11.17 3.39 -18.94
N MET A 388 10.50 2.52 -18.17
CA MET A 388 9.10 2.72 -17.76
C MET A 388 8.94 3.89 -16.79
N LEU A 389 9.97 4.23 -16.01
CA LEU A 389 9.99 5.35 -15.08
C LEU A 389 10.52 6.65 -15.70
N ASP A 390 11.11 6.62 -16.90
CA ASP A 390 11.62 7.80 -17.61
C ASP A 390 10.48 8.62 -18.21
N ASN A 391 9.63 9.14 -17.35
CA ASN A 391 8.53 10.04 -17.68
C ASN A 391 8.09 10.84 -16.45
N MET A 392 7.20 11.82 -16.64
CA MET A 392 6.74 12.70 -15.57
C MET A 392 6.10 11.91 -14.41
N ASN A 393 5.24 10.94 -14.71
CA ASN A 393 4.58 10.14 -13.65
C ASN A 393 5.60 9.30 -12.87
N GLY A 394 6.59 8.70 -13.55
CA GLY A 394 7.69 7.99 -12.90
C GLY A 394 8.49 8.90 -11.97
N SER A 395 8.82 10.12 -12.41
CA SER A 395 9.50 11.11 -11.56
C SER A 395 8.68 11.48 -10.33
N PHE A 396 7.35 11.62 -10.46
CA PHE A 396 6.46 11.85 -9.30
C PHE A 396 6.40 10.63 -8.36
N THR A 397 6.37 9.42 -8.89
CA THR A 397 6.38 8.19 -8.09
C THR A 397 7.67 8.10 -7.28
N LEU A 398 8.82 8.34 -7.89
CA LEU A 398 10.12 8.36 -7.19
C LEU A 398 10.18 9.46 -6.12
N LEU A 399 9.65 10.66 -6.41
CA LEU A 399 9.55 11.74 -5.42
C LEU A 399 8.67 11.31 -4.24
N GLN A 400 7.53 10.68 -4.48
CA GLN A 400 6.64 10.19 -3.43
C GLN A 400 7.32 9.15 -2.56
N SER A 401 8.01 8.17 -3.17
CA SER A 401 8.78 7.15 -2.45
C SER A 401 9.88 7.77 -1.58
N ALA A 402 10.60 8.78 -2.10
CA ALA A 402 11.60 9.51 -1.34
C ALA A 402 10.99 10.29 -0.15
N VAL A 403 9.81 10.90 -0.33
CA VAL A 403 9.07 11.59 0.75
C VAL A 403 8.61 10.59 1.81
N ASP A 404 8.11 9.42 1.41
CA ASP A 404 7.69 8.38 2.34
C ASP A 404 8.89 7.80 3.11
N GLY A 405 10.04 7.65 2.48
CA GLY A 405 11.30 7.31 3.15
C GLY A 405 11.70 8.36 4.22
N ALA A 406 11.53 9.64 3.90
CA ALA A 406 11.77 10.72 4.87
C ALA A 406 10.75 10.70 6.02
N LYS A 407 9.46 10.40 5.75
CA LYS A 407 8.44 10.22 6.80
C LYS A 407 8.77 9.04 7.70
N ILE A 408 9.24 7.91 7.14
CA ILE A 408 9.65 6.75 7.93
C ILE A 408 10.81 7.10 8.87
N ALA A 409 11.83 7.79 8.37
CA ALA A 409 12.96 8.24 9.21
C ALA A 409 12.53 9.21 10.32
N LEU A 410 11.50 10.02 10.07
CA LEU A 410 10.86 10.88 11.07
C LEU A 410 10.07 10.09 12.09
N GLY A 411 9.20 9.19 11.62
CA GLY A 411 8.33 8.35 12.44
C GLY A 411 9.14 7.48 13.40
N GLU A 412 10.27 6.94 12.94
CA GLU A 412 11.20 6.15 13.75
C GLU A 412 11.71 6.95 14.96
N ARG A 413 12.08 8.22 14.75
CA ARG A 413 12.53 9.09 15.85
C ARG A 413 11.39 9.49 16.79
N LEU A 414 10.16 9.57 16.27
CA LEU A 414 8.99 9.93 17.05
C LEU A 414 8.36 8.73 17.79
N SER A 415 8.56 7.51 17.28
CA SER A 415 7.95 6.27 17.77
C SER A 415 8.10 6.07 19.30
N PRO A 416 9.26 6.26 19.94
CA PRO A 416 9.39 6.09 21.39
C PRO A 416 8.45 7.03 22.17
N TYR A 417 8.37 8.28 21.75
CA TYR A 417 7.52 9.29 22.40
C TYR A 417 6.03 9.01 22.18
N LEU A 418 5.66 8.55 20.97
CA LEU A 418 4.28 8.18 20.66
C LEU A 418 3.83 6.95 21.44
N ARG A 419 4.71 5.97 21.61
CA ARG A 419 4.44 4.76 22.43
C ARG A 419 4.29 5.11 23.91
N GLU A 420 5.15 5.98 24.44
CA GLU A 420 5.03 6.48 25.82
C GLU A 420 3.72 7.23 26.01
N PHE A 421 3.36 8.12 25.08
CA PHE A 421 2.11 8.87 25.11
C PHE A 421 0.87 7.95 25.01
N ALA A 422 0.89 6.98 24.08
CA ALA A 422 -0.20 6.00 23.95
C ALA A 422 -0.37 5.19 25.24
N THR A 423 0.74 4.71 25.82
CA THR A 423 0.72 3.96 27.09
C THR A 423 0.18 4.83 28.25
N TRP A 424 0.58 6.10 28.29
CA TRP A 424 0.10 7.05 29.29
C TRP A 424 -1.41 7.31 29.16
N ILE A 425 -1.92 7.55 27.93
CA ILE A 425 -3.37 7.70 27.66
C ILE A 425 -4.13 6.45 28.06
N THR A 426 -3.67 5.29 27.59
CA THR A 426 -4.32 3.99 27.87
C THR A 426 -4.37 3.74 29.37
N GLY A 427 -3.30 4.07 30.10
CA GLY A 427 -3.28 3.98 31.58
C GLY A 427 -4.21 4.96 32.30
N LYS A 428 -4.71 5.99 31.61
CA LYS A 428 -5.69 6.96 32.13
C LYS A 428 -7.15 6.66 31.71
N MET A 429 -7.34 5.73 30.77
CA MET A 429 -8.66 5.34 30.28
C MET A 429 -9.63 4.92 31.40
N PRO A 430 -9.24 4.15 32.43
CA PRO A 430 -10.13 3.80 33.53
C PRO A 430 -10.68 5.05 34.26
N LEU A 431 -9.87 6.11 34.40
CA LEU A 431 -10.32 7.35 35.02
C LEU A 431 -11.34 8.11 34.16
N VAL A 432 -11.28 7.94 32.84
CA VAL A 432 -12.26 8.52 31.91
C VAL A 432 -13.55 7.71 31.92
N GLU A 433 -13.46 6.39 31.98
CA GLU A 433 -14.62 5.48 32.12
C GLU A 433 -15.36 5.75 33.44
N ASP A 434 -14.64 5.85 34.56
CA ASP A 434 -15.22 6.21 35.86
C ASP A 434 -15.93 7.57 35.84
N ALA A 435 -15.29 8.57 35.19
CA ALA A 435 -15.89 9.91 35.07
C ALA A 435 -17.13 9.92 34.17
N ILE A 436 -17.15 9.12 33.10
CA ILE A 436 -18.31 8.94 32.23
C ILE A 436 -19.41 8.17 32.98
N GLY A 437 -19.07 7.12 33.71
CA GLY A 437 -19.99 6.36 34.57
C GLY A 437 -20.69 7.27 35.58
N ASP A 438 -19.94 8.06 36.33
CA ASP A 438 -20.48 9.04 37.28
C ASP A 438 -21.43 10.08 36.65
N VAL A 439 -21.15 10.49 35.41
CA VAL A 439 -22.04 11.40 34.66
C VAL A 439 -23.31 10.68 34.22
N MET A 440 -23.19 9.47 33.72
CA MET A 440 -24.35 8.66 33.30
C MET A 440 -25.26 8.33 34.49
N ASP A 441 -24.69 7.91 35.60
CA ASP A 441 -25.45 7.63 36.83
C ASP A 441 -26.25 8.85 37.32
N ARG A 442 -25.68 10.07 37.22
CA ARG A 442 -26.37 11.32 37.50
C ARG A 442 -27.48 11.66 36.52
N VAL A 443 -27.28 11.34 35.24
CA VAL A 443 -28.29 11.51 34.19
C VAL A 443 -29.44 10.52 34.42
N ASP A 444 -29.14 9.27 34.68
CA ASP A 444 -30.14 8.23 34.95
C ASP A 444 -30.96 8.57 36.22
N ALA A 445 -30.31 8.99 37.29
CA ALA A 445 -31.00 9.45 38.50
C ALA A 445 -31.92 10.66 38.25
N LYS A 446 -31.52 11.61 37.40
CA LYS A 446 -32.36 12.72 36.99
C LYS A 446 -33.54 12.30 36.11
N ILE A 447 -33.35 11.36 35.21
CA ILE A 447 -34.42 10.80 34.38
C ILE A 447 -35.43 10.04 35.23
N GLU A 448 -34.96 9.27 36.20
CA GLU A 448 -35.82 8.52 37.14
C GLU A 448 -36.63 9.48 38.04
N ASN A 449 -35.99 10.51 38.58
CA ASN A 449 -36.69 11.58 39.31
C ASN A 449 -37.73 12.29 38.44
N LEU A 450 -37.43 12.59 37.19
CA LEU A 450 -38.37 13.23 36.27
C LEU A 450 -39.57 12.29 35.99
N HIS A 451 -39.32 10.98 35.77
CA HIS A 451 -40.40 9.99 35.60
C HIS A 451 -41.27 9.90 36.86
N HIS A 452 -40.68 9.91 38.07
CA HIS A 452 -41.42 9.90 39.31
C HIS A 452 -42.28 11.17 39.47
N THR A 453 -41.70 12.34 39.23
CA THR A 453 -42.41 13.62 39.23
C THR A 453 -43.59 13.64 38.27
N ILE A 454 -43.37 13.20 37.02
CA ILE A 454 -44.43 13.09 36.01
C ILE A 454 -45.57 12.14 36.49
N ALA A 455 -45.20 11.00 37.03
CA ALA A 455 -46.17 10.03 37.54
C ALA A 455 -46.99 10.59 38.71
N GLU A 456 -46.36 11.28 39.65
CA GLU A 456 -47.04 11.91 40.79
C GLU A 456 -48.04 12.99 40.38
N PHE A 457 -47.59 13.97 39.57
CA PHE A 457 -48.51 15.04 39.20
C PHE A 457 -49.62 14.56 38.22
N THR A 458 -49.34 13.61 37.35
CA THR A 458 -50.37 13.06 36.44
C THR A 458 -51.41 12.19 37.19
N ALA A 459 -51.07 11.64 38.34
CA ALA A 459 -52.00 10.92 39.21
C ALA A 459 -52.79 11.86 40.18
N SER A 460 -52.50 13.15 40.21
CA SER A 460 -53.16 14.10 41.13
C SER A 460 -54.58 14.47 40.66
N ASP A 461 -55.44 14.76 41.63
CA ASP A 461 -56.79 15.27 41.37
C ASP A 461 -56.77 16.61 40.62
N GLU A 462 -55.74 17.43 40.85
CA GLU A 462 -55.53 18.69 40.16
C GLU A 462 -55.31 18.51 38.67
N TRP A 463 -54.48 17.54 38.26
CA TRP A 463 -54.29 17.15 36.86
C TRP A 463 -55.55 16.54 36.23
N ALA A 464 -56.25 15.69 36.99
CA ALA A 464 -57.44 15.01 36.48
C ALA A 464 -58.57 16.00 36.15
N ASN A 465 -58.71 17.06 36.92
CA ASN A 465 -59.79 18.06 36.81
C ASN A 465 -59.40 19.30 35.95
N ALA A 466 -58.14 19.47 35.62
CA ALA A 466 -57.65 20.59 34.80
C ALA A 466 -58.03 20.48 33.33
N ASP A 467 -58.35 21.61 32.70
CA ASP A 467 -58.43 21.69 31.26
C ASP A 467 -57.03 21.60 30.59
N ILE A 468 -56.97 21.66 29.25
CA ILE A 468 -55.69 21.48 28.54
C ILE A 468 -54.66 22.55 28.88
N TRP A 469 -55.08 23.78 29.17
CA TRP A 469 -54.22 24.88 29.56
C TRP A 469 -53.75 24.77 31.01
N GLY A 470 -54.63 24.30 31.90
CA GLY A 470 -54.29 23.97 33.27
C GLY A 470 -53.29 22.82 33.34
N LYS A 471 -53.47 21.77 32.55
CA LYS A 471 -52.50 20.65 32.42
C LYS A 471 -51.11 21.12 31.93
N LEU A 472 -51.07 21.99 30.92
CA LEU A 472 -49.81 22.59 30.47
C LEU A 472 -49.14 23.44 31.54
N GLY A 473 -49.93 24.20 32.34
CA GLY A 473 -49.43 24.96 33.47
C GLY A 473 -48.82 24.06 34.56
N ILE A 474 -49.55 23.04 35.00
CA ILE A 474 -49.05 22.05 35.99
C ILE A 474 -47.77 21.35 35.49
N ALA A 475 -47.75 20.92 34.24
CA ALA A 475 -46.58 20.31 33.68
C ALA A 475 -45.40 21.26 33.62
N TRP A 476 -45.62 22.52 33.29
CA TRP A 476 -44.57 23.54 33.27
C TRP A 476 -44.02 23.80 34.69
N ASP A 477 -44.89 23.99 35.67
CA ASP A 477 -44.47 24.25 37.05
C ASP A 477 -43.68 23.07 37.63
N LYS A 478 -44.14 21.84 37.43
CA LYS A 478 -43.51 20.64 38.00
C LYS A 478 -42.25 20.17 37.27
N ILE A 479 -42.17 20.38 35.96
CA ILE A 479 -41.05 19.88 35.17
C ILE A 479 -39.97 20.95 34.96
N VAL A 480 -40.39 22.25 34.95
CA VAL A 480 -39.47 23.32 34.60
C VAL A 480 -39.28 24.32 35.73
N ALA A 481 -40.37 24.90 36.28
CA ALA A 481 -40.27 25.99 37.22
C ALA A 481 -39.75 25.54 38.59
N GLU A 482 -40.35 24.53 39.23
CA GLU A 482 -39.88 24.02 40.52
C GLU A 482 -38.42 23.49 40.49
N PRO A 483 -38.00 22.65 39.52
CA PRO A 483 -36.61 22.24 39.42
C PRO A 483 -35.64 23.40 39.13
N PHE A 484 -36.09 24.42 38.40
CA PHE A 484 -35.27 25.59 38.14
C PHE A 484 -35.08 26.44 39.41
N ASP A 485 -36.15 26.63 40.18
CA ASP A 485 -36.09 27.36 41.47
C ASP A 485 -35.25 26.61 42.53
N GLU A 486 -35.34 25.27 42.59
CA GLU A 486 -34.47 24.44 43.44
C GLU A 486 -33.00 24.47 43.00
N TRP A 487 -32.76 24.61 41.71
CA TRP A 487 -31.39 24.72 41.16
C TRP A 487 -30.84 26.15 41.38
N TRP A 488 -31.73 27.17 41.36
CA TRP A 488 -31.36 28.58 41.47
C TRP A 488 -31.11 29.02 42.93
N ASN A 489 -31.79 28.48 43.93
CA ASN A 489 -31.58 28.73 45.34
C ASN A 489 -30.53 27.83 45.97
#